data_7dbb6a09b6540d635c180b4349d71420
#
_entry.id   7dbb6a09b6540d635c180b4349d71420
#
_cell.length_a   1.000
_cell.length_b   1.000
_cell.length_c   1.000
_cell.angle_alpha   90.00
_cell.angle_beta   90.00
_cell.angle_gamma   90.00
#
_symmetry.space_group_name_H-M   'P 1'
#
loop_
_entity.id
_entity.type
_entity.pdbx_description
1 polymer ?
#
loop_
_entity_poly.entity_id
_entity_poly.type
_entity_poly.pdbx_seq_one_letter_code
_entity_poly.pdbx_strand_id
1 'polypeptide(L)'
;MQKKYDILAAGLMVYDILVSPVDASVFTRDTTRINSIDYATGGDALNVAVVAAKLGMKVAMSGVVGEDMPGRTLREEAEKHGVDTSGVRVSEKNKTSVSIVMRSGGERHFAYYGEANDEFNEGYISDELLAQSKLLYIGSMMALKGLEGDGLARLFERAHKLGTLTAMDSTWASDGIWMPKLEKALPHTDIFIPSSYEARELSGSDDPAVTVDFLHEKGVKIAGVKMGKEGVYVEGTSLPAFNCDNVIDTTGAGDSFMSGFVSGIVQGMSPADAALLGSAVSNVCIRHVGAATANCTMDVANATIEAHLNGTLK
;
A
#
# COMPACT_ATOMS: atom_id res chain seq x y z
N MET A 1 -20.73 -17.14 -9.48
CA MET A 1 -20.11 -16.63 -10.73
C MET A 1 -18.60 -16.47 -10.48
N GLN A 2 -17.76 -16.71 -11.48
CA GLN A 2 -16.32 -16.46 -11.35
C GLN A 2 -16.09 -14.94 -11.30
N LYS A 3 -15.38 -14.46 -10.29
CA LYS A 3 -15.08 -13.02 -10.15
C LYS A 3 -14.09 -12.59 -11.23
N LYS A 4 -14.27 -11.37 -11.78
CA LYS A 4 -13.46 -10.81 -12.88
C LYS A 4 -12.07 -10.41 -12.41
N TYR A 5 -11.98 -9.86 -11.19
CA TYR A 5 -10.74 -9.35 -10.61
C TYR A 5 -10.31 -10.19 -9.40
N ASP A 6 -9.02 -10.39 -9.27
CA ASP A 6 -8.42 -10.97 -8.08
C ASP A 6 -8.38 -9.94 -6.96
N ILE A 7 -7.97 -8.71 -7.30
CA ILE A 7 -7.83 -7.61 -6.35
C ILE A 7 -8.49 -6.34 -6.91
N LEU A 8 -9.27 -5.67 -6.09
CA LEU A 8 -9.66 -4.27 -6.25
C LEU A 8 -8.82 -3.45 -5.28
N ALA A 9 -7.81 -2.76 -5.78
CA ALA A 9 -7.03 -1.80 -4.98
C ALA A 9 -7.75 -0.45 -4.98
N ALA A 10 -7.90 0.17 -3.81
CA ALA A 10 -8.60 1.44 -3.71
C ALA A 10 -7.94 2.37 -2.69
N GLY A 11 -7.89 3.65 -2.99
CA GLY A 11 -7.28 4.67 -2.14
C GLY A 11 -6.35 5.62 -2.87
N LEU A 12 -5.21 5.93 -2.24
CA LEU A 12 -4.30 6.97 -2.69
C LEU A 12 -3.71 6.71 -4.08
N MET A 13 -3.80 7.74 -4.91
CA MET A 13 -3.03 7.91 -6.15
C MET A 13 -2.24 9.22 -6.04
N VAL A 14 -0.93 9.16 -6.11
CA VAL A 14 -0.05 10.31 -5.87
C VAL A 14 1.01 10.40 -6.97
N TYR A 15 1.25 11.60 -7.45
CA TYR A 15 2.35 11.87 -8.37
C TYR A 15 3.54 12.42 -7.59
N ASP A 16 4.62 11.67 -7.53
CA ASP A 16 5.81 12.03 -6.77
C ASP A 16 6.81 12.80 -7.64
N ILE A 17 7.27 13.94 -7.13
CA ILE A 17 8.36 14.74 -7.70
C ILE A 17 9.54 14.68 -6.73
N LEU A 18 10.56 13.91 -7.09
CA LEU A 18 11.73 13.71 -6.23
C LEU A 18 12.81 14.73 -6.61
N VAL A 19 13.24 15.54 -5.66
CA VAL A 19 14.24 16.58 -5.87
C VAL A 19 15.43 16.42 -4.93
N SER A 20 16.66 16.60 -5.44
CA SER A 20 17.88 16.41 -4.66
C SER A 20 19.06 17.22 -5.20
N PRO A 21 19.98 17.70 -4.32
CA PRO A 21 19.76 17.88 -2.89
C PRO A 21 18.89 19.11 -2.62
N VAL A 22 18.15 19.09 -1.52
CA VAL A 22 17.40 20.25 -1.02
C VAL A 22 17.76 20.45 0.44
N ASP A 23 18.25 21.62 0.80
CA ASP A 23 18.54 22.00 2.18
C ASP A 23 17.76 23.25 2.60
N ALA A 24 17.91 23.67 3.85
CA ALA A 24 17.20 24.82 4.41
C ALA A 24 17.43 26.15 3.66
N SER A 25 18.47 26.24 2.80
CA SER A 25 18.74 27.43 2.02
C SER A 25 17.66 27.74 0.98
N VAL A 26 16.84 26.75 0.64
CA VAL A 26 15.67 26.93 -0.28
C VAL A 26 14.68 27.98 0.26
N PHE A 27 14.59 28.16 1.57
CA PHE A 27 13.71 29.14 2.22
C PHE A 27 14.33 30.53 2.41
N THR A 28 15.62 30.68 2.13
CA THR A 28 16.40 31.91 2.38
C THR A 28 17.02 32.52 1.13
N ARG A 29 16.93 31.84 -0.01
CA ARG A 29 17.46 32.28 -1.31
C ARG A 29 16.33 32.32 -2.32
N ASP A 30 16.40 33.26 -3.25
CA ASP A 30 15.45 33.35 -4.37
C ASP A 30 15.50 32.11 -5.26
N THR A 31 16.70 31.55 -5.46
CA THR A 31 16.92 30.38 -6.31
C THR A 31 17.95 29.45 -5.65
N THR A 32 17.56 28.19 -5.51
CA THR A 32 18.48 27.11 -5.12
C THR A 32 18.56 26.10 -6.26
N ARG A 33 19.75 25.82 -6.73
CA ARG A 33 19.98 24.82 -7.78
C ARG A 33 19.95 23.43 -7.19
N ILE A 34 19.13 22.56 -7.76
CA ILE A 34 19.11 21.12 -7.48
C ILE A 34 19.91 20.37 -8.54
N ASN A 35 20.36 19.15 -8.24
CA ASN A 35 21.20 18.34 -9.13
C ASN A 35 20.38 17.26 -9.87
N SER A 36 19.30 16.78 -9.25
CA SER A 36 18.40 15.81 -9.88
C SER A 36 16.94 16.17 -9.66
N ILE A 37 16.13 15.82 -10.63
CA ILE A 37 14.68 15.76 -10.54
C ILE A 37 14.24 14.47 -11.19
N ASP A 38 13.44 13.69 -10.48
CA ASP A 38 12.85 12.45 -10.94
C ASP A 38 11.34 12.49 -10.71
N TYR A 39 10.60 11.75 -11.51
CA TYR A 39 9.15 11.63 -11.41
C TYR A 39 8.78 10.18 -11.19
N ALA A 40 7.87 9.92 -10.27
CA ALA A 40 7.40 8.59 -9.98
C ALA A 40 5.89 8.56 -9.72
N THR A 41 5.31 7.41 -9.89
CA THR A 41 3.96 7.12 -9.40
C THR A 41 4.07 6.66 -7.95
N GLY A 42 3.14 7.11 -7.12
CA GLY A 42 3.06 6.82 -5.70
C GLY A 42 1.61 6.68 -5.24
N GLY A 43 1.44 6.53 -3.94
CA GLY A 43 0.18 6.18 -3.30
C GLY A 43 0.06 4.67 -3.13
N ASP A 44 -0.15 4.23 -1.89
CA ASP A 44 -0.09 2.82 -1.51
C ASP A 44 -1.04 1.94 -2.33
N ALA A 45 -2.26 2.43 -2.60
CA ALA A 45 -3.22 1.68 -3.39
C ALA A 45 -2.75 1.49 -4.84
N LEU A 46 -2.16 2.52 -5.46
CA LEU A 46 -1.62 2.44 -6.81
C LEU A 46 -0.39 1.52 -6.84
N ASN A 47 0.51 1.64 -5.86
CA ASN A 47 1.69 0.78 -5.75
C ASN A 47 1.28 -0.69 -5.65
N VAL A 48 0.30 -1.01 -4.76
CA VAL A 48 -0.22 -2.37 -4.62
C VAL A 48 -0.86 -2.86 -5.91
N ALA A 49 -1.65 -2.02 -6.60
CA ALA A 49 -2.27 -2.38 -7.86
C ALA A 49 -1.24 -2.77 -8.92
N VAL A 50 -0.21 -1.94 -9.12
CA VAL A 50 0.84 -2.15 -10.13
C VAL A 50 1.69 -3.38 -9.79
N VAL A 51 2.11 -3.54 -8.53
CA VAL A 51 2.94 -4.68 -8.11
C VAL A 51 2.15 -5.98 -8.20
N ALA A 52 0.90 -6.02 -7.74
CA ALA A 52 0.04 -7.20 -7.87
C ALA A 52 -0.22 -7.58 -9.34
N ALA A 53 -0.40 -6.60 -10.22
CA ALA A 53 -0.53 -6.86 -11.66
C ALA A 53 0.75 -7.47 -12.25
N LYS A 54 1.94 -7.00 -11.84
CA LYS A 54 3.24 -7.61 -12.23
C LYS A 54 3.39 -9.05 -11.72
N LEU A 55 2.77 -9.38 -10.58
CA LEU A 55 2.69 -10.76 -10.07
C LEU A 55 1.66 -11.61 -10.84
N GLY A 56 1.00 -11.06 -11.86
CA GLY A 56 0.03 -11.78 -12.71
C GLY A 56 -1.40 -11.77 -12.20
N MET A 57 -1.73 -10.96 -11.20
CA MET A 57 -3.10 -10.80 -10.72
C MET A 57 -3.93 -9.94 -11.68
N LYS A 58 -5.24 -10.24 -11.78
CA LYS A 58 -6.21 -9.36 -12.44
C LYS A 58 -6.62 -8.27 -11.47
N VAL A 59 -6.18 -7.04 -11.71
CA VAL A 59 -6.37 -5.93 -10.78
C VAL A 59 -7.27 -4.86 -11.38
N ALA A 60 -8.21 -4.38 -10.58
CA ALA A 60 -8.91 -3.12 -10.81
C ALA A 60 -8.46 -2.07 -9.78
N MET A 61 -8.49 -0.80 -10.18
CA MET A 61 -8.15 0.33 -9.31
C MET A 61 -9.36 1.27 -9.15
N SER A 62 -9.58 1.74 -7.93
CA SER A 62 -10.48 2.84 -7.61
C SER A 62 -9.74 3.91 -6.84
N GLY A 63 -9.86 5.16 -7.28
CA GLY A 63 -9.18 6.31 -6.69
C GLY A 63 -9.70 7.59 -7.31
N VAL A 64 -9.06 8.72 -6.97
CA VAL A 64 -9.41 10.03 -7.52
C VAL A 64 -8.17 10.72 -8.03
N VAL A 65 -8.26 11.27 -9.25
CA VAL A 65 -7.23 12.12 -9.86
C VAL A 65 -7.85 13.42 -10.38
N GLY A 66 -7.06 14.44 -10.63
CA GLY A 66 -7.52 15.64 -11.32
C GLY A 66 -7.49 15.48 -12.84
N GLU A 67 -8.15 16.39 -13.56
CA GLU A 67 -8.03 16.50 -15.02
C GLU A 67 -6.76 17.28 -15.39
N ASP A 68 -5.59 16.70 -15.11
CA ASP A 68 -4.29 17.30 -15.32
C ASP A 68 -3.25 16.28 -15.78
N MET A 69 -2.03 16.75 -16.05
CA MET A 69 -0.95 15.86 -16.53
C MET A 69 -0.60 14.78 -15.51
N PRO A 70 -0.43 15.08 -14.20
CA PRO A 70 -0.20 14.05 -13.20
C PRO A 70 -1.27 12.96 -13.19
N GLY A 71 -2.55 13.32 -13.23
CA GLY A 71 -3.66 12.36 -13.21
C GLY A 71 -3.68 11.44 -14.43
N ARG A 72 -3.40 11.98 -15.62
CA ARG A 72 -3.26 11.16 -16.83
C ARG A 72 -2.08 10.21 -16.71
N THR A 73 -0.93 10.69 -16.24
CA THR A 73 0.28 9.87 -16.07
C THR A 73 0.06 8.70 -15.11
N LEU A 74 -0.60 8.93 -13.97
CA LEU A 74 -0.90 7.88 -12.99
C LEU A 74 -1.78 6.77 -13.59
N ARG A 75 -2.81 7.16 -14.36
CA ARG A 75 -3.70 6.19 -15.01
C ARG A 75 -2.99 5.41 -16.10
N GLU A 76 -2.28 6.11 -17.00
CA GLU A 76 -1.52 5.50 -18.09
C GLU A 76 -0.47 4.51 -17.56
N GLU A 77 0.21 4.84 -16.48
CA GLU A 77 1.19 3.93 -15.87
C GLU A 77 0.53 2.67 -15.30
N ALA A 78 -0.60 2.80 -14.60
CA ALA A 78 -1.37 1.65 -14.13
C ALA A 78 -1.83 0.76 -15.30
N GLU A 79 -2.38 1.36 -16.35
CA GLU A 79 -2.86 0.67 -17.56
C GLU A 79 -1.75 -0.07 -18.31
N LYS A 80 -0.54 0.48 -18.37
CA LYS A 80 0.65 -0.20 -18.94
C LYS A 80 0.93 -1.54 -18.27
N HIS A 81 0.61 -1.67 -16.99
CA HIS A 81 0.78 -2.90 -16.22
C HIS A 81 -0.47 -3.79 -16.21
N GLY A 82 -1.49 -3.43 -17.00
CA GLY A 82 -2.73 -4.22 -17.13
C GLY A 82 -3.73 -4.00 -15.99
N VAL A 83 -3.59 -2.94 -15.19
CA VAL A 83 -4.57 -2.54 -14.19
C VAL A 83 -5.78 -1.90 -14.87
N ASP A 84 -6.98 -2.35 -14.55
CA ASP A 84 -8.22 -1.73 -15.01
C ASP A 84 -8.49 -0.46 -14.20
N THR A 85 -8.36 0.71 -14.83
CA THR A 85 -8.54 2.03 -14.21
C THR A 85 -9.96 2.58 -14.36
N SER A 86 -10.93 1.79 -14.85
CA SER A 86 -12.31 2.24 -15.04
C SER A 86 -13.01 2.70 -13.75
N GLY A 87 -12.51 2.26 -12.59
CA GLY A 87 -12.95 2.72 -11.27
C GLY A 87 -12.30 4.02 -10.78
N VAL A 88 -11.31 4.56 -11.52
CA VAL A 88 -10.66 5.82 -11.18
C VAL A 88 -11.50 7.01 -11.65
N ARG A 89 -11.87 7.88 -10.73
CA ARG A 89 -12.65 9.08 -11.02
C ARG A 89 -11.76 10.29 -11.27
N VAL A 90 -12.23 11.16 -12.15
CA VAL A 90 -11.59 12.47 -12.38
C VAL A 90 -12.38 13.52 -11.57
N SER A 91 -11.68 14.22 -10.69
CA SER A 91 -12.24 15.32 -9.92
C SER A 91 -12.55 16.51 -10.83
N GLU A 92 -13.72 17.08 -10.68
CA GLU A 92 -14.11 18.33 -11.37
C GLU A 92 -13.57 19.58 -10.65
N LYS A 93 -13.08 19.42 -9.40
CA LYS A 93 -12.73 20.53 -8.50
C LYS A 93 -11.25 20.60 -8.18
N ASN A 94 -10.63 19.45 -7.95
CA ASN A 94 -9.31 19.36 -7.38
C ASN A 94 -8.27 18.83 -8.38
N LYS A 95 -7.04 19.29 -8.21
CA LYS A 95 -5.88 18.76 -8.90
C LYS A 95 -5.51 17.39 -8.34
N THR A 96 -4.83 16.60 -9.17
CA THR A 96 -4.22 15.34 -8.72
C THR A 96 -3.31 15.57 -7.54
N SER A 97 -3.35 14.64 -6.59
CA SER A 97 -2.47 14.69 -5.43
C SER A 97 -1.01 14.55 -5.85
N VAL A 98 -0.17 15.42 -5.30
CA VAL A 98 1.25 15.51 -5.62
C VAL A 98 2.06 15.52 -4.34
N SER A 99 3.16 14.79 -4.32
CA SER A 99 4.16 14.83 -3.26
C SER A 99 5.48 15.32 -3.81
N ILE A 100 6.03 16.38 -3.24
CA ILE A 100 7.39 16.84 -3.50
C ILE A 100 8.30 16.21 -2.45
N VAL A 101 9.10 15.24 -2.88
CA VAL A 101 10.02 14.50 -2.02
C VAL A 101 11.38 15.16 -2.07
N MET A 102 11.72 15.89 -1.03
CA MET A 102 12.98 16.61 -0.88
C MET A 102 14.00 15.72 -0.16
N ARG A 103 15.13 15.44 -0.81
CA ARG A 103 16.21 14.62 -0.24
C ARG A 103 17.37 15.51 0.17
N SER A 104 17.83 15.35 1.43
CA SER A 104 18.95 16.07 2.02
C SER A 104 19.70 15.21 3.03
N GLY A 105 21.01 15.06 2.86
CA GLY A 105 21.86 14.37 3.85
C GLY A 105 21.47 12.93 4.19
N GLY A 106 20.77 12.23 3.30
CA GLY A 106 20.23 10.88 3.55
C GLY A 106 18.82 10.88 4.14
N GLU A 107 18.25 12.03 4.47
CA GLU A 107 16.89 12.19 4.97
C GLU A 107 15.92 12.56 3.84
N ARG A 108 14.62 12.34 4.07
CA ARG A 108 13.54 12.69 3.17
C ARG A 108 12.51 13.54 3.89
N HIS A 109 12.10 14.62 3.23
CA HIS A 109 11.03 15.50 3.67
C HIS A 109 9.98 15.59 2.57
N PHE A 110 8.71 15.72 2.95
CA PHE A 110 7.60 15.71 2.02
C PHE A 110 6.80 17.01 2.11
N ALA A 111 6.52 17.61 0.96
CA ALA A 111 5.47 18.61 0.83
C ALA A 111 4.34 17.97 0.01
N TYR A 112 3.17 17.77 0.63
CA TYR A 112 2.07 17.01 0.08
C TYR A 112 0.84 17.87 -0.19
N TYR A 113 0.31 17.78 -1.40
CA TYR A 113 -1.01 18.28 -1.79
C TYR A 113 -1.93 17.11 -2.04
N GLY A 114 -3.04 16.98 -1.30
CA GLY A 114 -3.85 15.76 -1.25
C GLY A 114 -5.33 15.91 -1.57
N GLU A 115 -5.78 17.04 -2.07
CA GLU A 115 -7.20 17.39 -2.18
C GLU A 115 -8.03 16.39 -3.02
N ALA A 116 -7.48 15.84 -4.11
CA ALA A 116 -8.19 14.83 -4.89
C ALA A 116 -8.39 13.53 -4.09
N ASN A 117 -7.38 13.09 -3.33
CA ASN A 117 -7.49 11.92 -2.49
C ASN A 117 -8.47 12.13 -1.31
N ASP A 118 -8.59 13.37 -0.79
CA ASP A 118 -9.51 13.72 0.28
C ASP A 118 -10.99 13.61 -0.15
N GLU A 119 -11.29 13.67 -1.47
CA GLU A 119 -12.63 13.42 -2.01
C GLU A 119 -13.04 11.94 -1.95
N PHE A 120 -12.07 11.02 -1.88
CA PHE A 120 -12.35 9.59 -1.97
C PHE A 120 -13.19 9.12 -0.79
N ASN A 121 -14.34 8.50 -1.08
CA ASN A 121 -15.26 7.97 -0.07
C ASN A 121 -15.89 6.66 -0.55
N GLU A 122 -16.65 6.00 0.32
CA GLU A 122 -17.25 4.68 0.05
C GLU A 122 -18.20 4.66 -1.16
N GLY A 123 -18.78 5.81 -1.55
CA GLY A 123 -19.65 5.92 -2.72
C GLY A 123 -18.89 5.90 -4.05
N TYR A 124 -17.57 5.98 -4.03
CA TYR A 124 -16.76 5.90 -5.25
C TYR A 124 -16.50 4.46 -5.71
N ILE A 125 -16.75 3.49 -4.86
CA ILE A 125 -16.66 2.07 -5.19
C ILE A 125 -18.08 1.53 -5.37
N SER A 126 -18.41 1.10 -6.59
CA SER A 126 -19.73 0.53 -6.89
C SER A 126 -19.87 -0.91 -6.36
N ASP A 127 -21.12 -1.32 -6.08
CA ASP A 127 -21.42 -2.70 -5.68
C ASP A 127 -21.07 -3.69 -6.79
N GLU A 128 -21.19 -3.28 -8.07
CA GLU A 128 -20.79 -4.11 -9.20
C GLU A 128 -19.27 -4.41 -9.15
N LEU A 129 -18.44 -3.40 -8.93
CA LEU A 129 -16.99 -3.55 -8.86
C LEU A 129 -16.59 -4.41 -7.66
N LEU A 130 -17.22 -4.22 -6.50
CA LEU A 130 -17.05 -5.08 -5.32
C LEU A 130 -17.42 -6.53 -5.64
N ALA A 131 -18.62 -6.77 -6.19
CA ALA A 131 -19.10 -8.12 -6.51
C ALA A 131 -18.21 -8.85 -7.52
N GLN A 132 -17.54 -8.13 -8.41
CA GLN A 132 -16.61 -8.67 -9.40
C GLN A 132 -15.21 -8.94 -8.86
N SER A 133 -14.87 -8.55 -7.62
CA SER A 133 -13.53 -8.65 -7.05
C SER A 133 -13.47 -9.71 -5.94
N LYS A 134 -12.38 -10.51 -5.88
CA LYS A 134 -12.18 -11.47 -4.78
C LYS A 134 -11.82 -10.78 -3.48
N LEU A 135 -11.01 -9.72 -3.56
CA LEU A 135 -10.51 -8.95 -2.42
C LEU A 135 -10.54 -7.45 -2.74
N LEU A 136 -11.02 -6.66 -1.78
CA LEU A 136 -10.87 -5.21 -1.73
C LEU A 136 -9.68 -4.87 -0.81
N TYR A 137 -8.71 -4.15 -1.35
CA TYR A 137 -7.59 -3.60 -0.59
C TYR A 137 -7.70 -2.08 -0.49
N ILE A 138 -7.64 -1.54 0.73
CA ILE A 138 -7.59 -0.10 1.01
C ILE A 138 -6.18 0.25 1.49
N GLY A 139 -5.46 1.05 0.70
CA GLY A 139 -4.13 1.55 1.06
C GLY A 139 -4.19 2.90 1.77
N SER A 140 -3.23 3.16 2.67
CA SER A 140 -3.05 4.44 3.37
C SER A 140 -4.33 4.96 4.08
N MET A 141 -5.03 4.09 4.79
CA MET A 141 -6.34 4.39 5.36
C MET A 141 -6.35 5.70 6.19
N MET A 142 -5.27 5.99 6.94
CA MET A 142 -5.18 7.19 7.80
C MET A 142 -5.04 8.51 7.03
N ALA A 143 -4.84 8.45 5.71
CA ALA A 143 -4.76 9.62 4.82
C ALA A 143 -5.99 9.80 3.93
N LEU A 144 -7.04 8.99 4.10
CA LEU A 144 -8.28 9.02 3.31
C LEU A 144 -9.42 9.65 4.11
N LYS A 145 -9.40 10.98 4.30
CA LYS A 145 -10.36 11.72 5.15
C LYS A 145 -11.82 11.43 4.82
N GLY A 146 -12.16 11.30 3.53
CA GLY A 146 -13.53 11.02 3.10
C GLY A 146 -14.01 9.59 3.40
N LEU A 147 -13.11 8.68 3.80
CA LEU A 147 -13.41 7.28 4.09
C LEU A 147 -13.33 6.92 5.58
N GLU A 148 -12.74 7.80 6.41
CA GLU A 148 -12.49 7.52 7.83
C GLU A 148 -13.75 7.08 8.62
N GLY A 149 -13.57 6.23 9.60
CA GLY A 149 -14.60 5.83 10.57
C GLY A 149 -15.78 5.08 9.93
N ASP A 150 -16.96 5.69 9.92
CA ASP A 150 -18.19 5.05 9.44
C ASP A 150 -18.15 4.74 7.93
N GLY A 151 -17.43 5.52 7.13
CA GLY A 151 -17.31 5.30 5.69
C GLY A 151 -16.60 3.98 5.39
N LEU A 152 -15.47 3.72 6.04
CA LEU A 152 -14.71 2.47 5.89
C LEU A 152 -15.53 1.27 6.39
N ALA A 153 -16.19 1.40 7.53
CA ALA A 153 -17.02 0.35 8.08
C ALA A 153 -18.16 -0.05 7.12
N ARG A 154 -18.91 0.93 6.60
CA ARG A 154 -19.97 0.68 5.61
C ARG A 154 -19.43 0.04 4.33
N LEU A 155 -18.25 0.47 3.86
CA LEU A 155 -17.63 -0.09 2.67
C LEU A 155 -17.28 -1.57 2.87
N PHE A 156 -16.65 -1.91 4.00
CA PHE A 156 -16.24 -3.27 4.30
C PHE A 156 -17.46 -4.19 4.56
N GLU A 157 -18.49 -3.69 5.24
CA GLU A 157 -19.75 -4.42 5.39
C GLU A 157 -20.41 -4.72 4.03
N ARG A 158 -20.42 -3.75 3.09
CA ARG A 158 -20.90 -3.96 1.73
C ARG A 158 -20.08 -4.98 0.96
N ALA A 159 -18.74 -4.93 1.08
CA ALA A 159 -17.85 -5.91 0.47
C ALA A 159 -18.16 -7.33 0.94
N HIS A 160 -18.31 -7.53 2.25
CA HIS A 160 -18.69 -8.83 2.82
C HIS A 160 -20.05 -9.32 2.35
N LYS A 161 -21.08 -8.47 2.27
CA LYS A 161 -22.39 -8.83 1.72
C LYS A 161 -22.33 -9.31 0.28
N LEU A 162 -21.33 -8.85 -0.47
CA LEU A 162 -21.09 -9.21 -1.88
C LEU A 162 -20.07 -10.35 -2.04
N GLY A 163 -19.63 -10.95 -0.92
CA GLY A 163 -18.67 -12.05 -0.90
C GLY A 163 -17.27 -11.64 -1.31
N THR A 164 -16.85 -10.42 -0.98
CA THR A 164 -15.53 -9.86 -1.27
C THR A 164 -14.76 -9.75 0.05
N LEU A 165 -13.56 -10.33 0.10
CA LEU A 165 -12.66 -10.18 1.23
C LEU A 165 -12.20 -8.74 1.37
N THR A 166 -11.86 -8.32 2.58
CA THR A 166 -11.40 -6.96 2.87
C THR A 166 -9.99 -6.98 3.46
N ALA A 167 -9.14 -6.12 2.94
CA ALA A 167 -7.80 -5.88 3.45
C ALA A 167 -7.55 -4.38 3.53
N MET A 168 -6.80 -3.96 4.53
CA MET A 168 -6.34 -2.58 4.61
C MET A 168 -4.89 -2.50 5.06
N ASP A 169 -4.28 -1.38 4.73
CA ASP A 169 -3.02 -0.92 5.31
C ASP A 169 -3.21 0.50 5.87
N SER A 170 -2.45 0.80 6.90
CA SER A 170 -2.41 2.11 7.52
C SER A 170 -1.21 2.91 7.00
N THR A 171 -1.22 4.18 7.31
CA THR A 171 -0.07 5.07 7.18
C THR A 171 -0.01 5.97 8.41
N TRP A 172 0.95 6.85 8.49
CA TRP A 172 1.05 7.81 9.58
C TRP A 172 -0.23 8.65 9.72
N ALA A 173 -0.81 8.64 10.93
CA ALA A 173 -1.92 9.53 11.27
C ALA A 173 -1.36 10.91 11.64
N SER A 174 -1.42 11.88 10.71
CA SER A 174 -0.84 13.21 10.89
C SER A 174 -1.46 14.03 12.04
N ASP A 175 -2.67 13.68 12.44
CA ASP A 175 -3.41 14.26 13.56
C ASP A 175 -3.26 13.50 14.88
N GLY A 176 -2.51 12.38 14.87
CA GLY A 176 -2.32 11.50 16.02
C GLY A 176 -3.55 10.69 16.43
N ILE A 177 -4.61 10.70 15.62
CA ILE A 177 -5.86 9.98 15.91
C ILE A 177 -5.85 8.65 15.15
N TRP A 178 -5.82 7.53 15.88
CA TRP A 178 -5.70 6.18 15.31
C TRP A 178 -7.01 5.39 15.42
N MET A 179 -7.30 4.87 16.61
CA MET A 179 -8.44 3.96 16.81
C MET A 179 -9.79 4.53 16.38
N PRO A 180 -10.16 5.80 16.65
CA PRO A 180 -11.44 6.34 16.20
C PRO A 180 -11.68 6.27 14.69
N LYS A 181 -10.61 6.21 13.89
CA LYS A 181 -10.70 6.09 12.43
C LYS A 181 -10.93 4.64 11.97
N LEU A 182 -10.56 3.65 12.77
CA LEU A 182 -10.54 2.22 12.39
C LEU A 182 -11.53 1.36 13.14
N GLU A 183 -11.82 1.65 14.42
CA GLU A 183 -12.49 0.73 15.34
C GLU A 183 -13.80 0.15 14.81
N LYS A 184 -14.55 0.94 14.03
CA LYS A 184 -15.82 0.50 13.44
C LYS A 184 -15.65 -0.42 12.24
N ALA A 185 -14.50 -0.33 11.57
CA ALA A 185 -14.20 -1.15 10.40
C ALA A 185 -13.50 -2.46 10.76
N LEU A 186 -12.77 -2.52 11.89
CA LEU A 186 -12.02 -3.70 12.30
C LEU A 186 -12.88 -4.98 12.35
N PRO A 187 -14.15 -4.98 12.85
CA PRO A 187 -15.01 -6.17 12.82
C PRO A 187 -15.35 -6.68 11.40
N HIS A 188 -15.14 -5.85 10.39
CA HIS A 188 -15.38 -6.14 8.98
C HIS A 188 -14.07 -6.24 8.17
N THR A 189 -12.93 -6.40 8.85
CA THR A 189 -11.61 -6.48 8.22
C THR A 189 -11.13 -7.93 8.23
N ASP A 190 -10.87 -8.49 7.03
CA ASP A 190 -10.32 -9.84 6.95
C ASP A 190 -8.79 -9.83 7.12
N ILE A 191 -8.10 -8.80 6.63
CA ILE A 191 -6.62 -8.73 6.65
C ILE A 191 -6.16 -7.35 7.10
N PHE A 192 -5.32 -7.30 8.15
CA PHE A 192 -4.64 -6.07 8.57
C PHE A 192 -3.25 -6.39 9.13
N ILE A 193 -2.21 -5.84 8.47
CA ILE A 193 -0.80 -6.06 8.84
C ILE A 193 -0.09 -4.70 8.91
N PRO A 194 -0.28 -3.92 9.99
CA PRO A 194 0.39 -2.64 10.19
C PRO A 194 1.92 -2.79 10.33
N SER A 195 2.66 -1.69 10.17
CA SER A 195 4.07 -1.61 10.55
C SER A 195 4.23 -1.60 12.08
N SER A 196 5.45 -1.91 12.58
CA SER A 196 5.75 -1.91 14.03
C SER A 196 5.36 -0.59 14.70
N TYR A 197 5.61 0.54 14.04
CA TYR A 197 5.24 1.84 14.57
C TYR A 197 3.72 1.98 14.72
N GLU A 198 2.97 1.67 13.65
CA GLU A 198 1.50 1.73 13.62
C GLU A 198 0.90 0.74 14.60
N ALA A 199 1.47 -0.47 14.69
CA ALA A 199 1.09 -1.50 15.65
C ALA A 199 1.16 -0.99 17.09
N ARG A 200 2.24 -0.30 17.44
CA ARG A 200 2.42 0.31 18.75
C ARG A 200 1.39 1.41 19.03
N GLU A 201 1.11 2.26 18.06
CA GLU A 201 0.10 3.33 18.22
C GLU A 201 -1.32 2.75 18.39
N LEU A 202 -1.60 1.58 17.79
CA LEU A 202 -2.89 0.90 17.87
C LEU A 202 -3.07 0.09 19.15
N SER A 203 -2.07 -0.72 19.52
CA SER A 203 -2.15 -1.68 20.64
C SER A 203 -1.50 -1.19 21.93
N GLY A 204 -0.65 -0.15 21.86
CA GLY A 204 0.15 0.32 22.98
C GLY A 204 1.35 -0.58 23.31
N SER A 205 1.71 -1.55 22.45
CA SER A 205 2.77 -2.53 22.70
C SER A 205 3.76 -2.61 21.53
N ASP A 206 5.03 -2.84 21.85
CA ASP A 206 6.09 -3.15 20.87
C ASP A 206 6.14 -4.68 20.57
N ASP A 207 5.43 -5.51 21.32
CA ASP A 207 5.34 -6.96 21.08
C ASP A 207 4.33 -7.25 19.95
N PRO A 208 4.76 -7.80 18.81
CA PRO A 208 3.86 -8.09 17.69
C PRO A 208 2.77 -9.12 18.03
N ALA A 209 3.03 -10.04 18.97
CA ALA A 209 2.01 -11.01 19.41
C ALA A 209 0.86 -10.31 20.14
N VAL A 210 1.16 -9.34 21.01
CA VAL A 210 0.15 -8.52 21.69
C VAL A 210 -0.69 -7.73 20.68
N THR A 211 -0.06 -7.19 19.64
CA THR A 211 -0.80 -6.48 18.58
C THR A 211 -1.72 -7.43 17.82
N VAL A 212 -1.27 -8.63 17.48
CA VAL A 212 -2.09 -9.62 16.76
C VAL A 212 -3.29 -10.02 17.60
N ASP A 213 -3.08 -10.33 18.88
CA ASP A 213 -4.17 -10.66 19.83
C ASP A 213 -5.18 -9.50 19.94
N PHE A 214 -4.68 -8.27 20.08
CA PHE A 214 -5.52 -7.07 20.11
C PHE A 214 -6.36 -6.92 18.84
N LEU A 215 -5.78 -7.11 17.65
CA LEU A 215 -6.50 -7.00 16.38
C LEU A 215 -7.56 -8.12 16.26
N HIS A 216 -7.27 -9.34 16.71
CA HIS A 216 -8.25 -10.42 16.76
C HIS A 216 -9.41 -10.11 17.70
N GLU A 217 -9.14 -9.55 18.90
CA GLU A 217 -10.19 -9.09 19.81
C GLU A 217 -11.09 -8.01 19.19
N LYS A 218 -10.54 -7.21 18.26
CA LYS A 218 -11.30 -6.21 17.48
C LYS A 218 -12.02 -6.81 16.28
N GLY A 219 -11.84 -8.09 15.96
CA GLY A 219 -12.57 -8.80 14.91
C GLY A 219 -11.81 -9.01 13.60
N VAL A 220 -10.54 -8.58 13.49
CA VAL A 220 -9.69 -8.85 12.33
C VAL A 220 -9.42 -10.35 12.22
N LYS A 221 -9.53 -10.94 11.02
CA LYS A 221 -9.40 -12.40 10.84
C LYS A 221 -7.97 -12.87 10.61
N ILE A 222 -7.18 -12.10 9.86
CA ILE A 222 -5.76 -12.36 9.62
C ILE A 222 -5.02 -11.10 10.04
N ALA A 223 -4.22 -11.21 11.10
CA ALA A 223 -3.48 -10.11 11.67
C ALA A 223 -1.98 -10.38 11.67
N GLY A 224 -1.19 -9.32 11.58
CA GLY A 224 0.26 -9.40 11.65
C GLY A 224 0.91 -8.04 11.90
N VAL A 225 2.24 -8.02 11.93
CA VAL A 225 3.04 -6.80 12.08
C VAL A 225 4.24 -6.86 11.14
N LYS A 226 4.39 -5.86 10.27
CA LYS A 226 5.58 -5.66 9.43
C LYS A 226 6.68 -5.03 10.28
N MET A 227 7.82 -5.72 10.46
CA MET A 227 8.89 -5.30 11.37
C MET A 227 10.16 -4.83 10.63
N GLY A 228 10.02 -4.46 9.37
CA GLY A 228 11.13 -3.97 8.54
C GLY A 228 12.29 -4.97 8.46
N LYS A 229 13.49 -4.60 8.90
CA LYS A 229 14.67 -5.47 8.87
C LYS A 229 14.59 -6.71 9.79
N GLU A 230 13.64 -6.74 10.71
CA GLU A 230 13.39 -7.88 11.60
C GLU A 230 12.42 -8.88 10.98
N GLY A 231 11.81 -8.53 9.84
CA GLY A 231 10.90 -9.40 9.10
C GLY A 231 9.43 -9.12 9.34
N VAL A 232 8.64 -10.14 9.55
CA VAL A 232 7.19 -10.04 9.77
C VAL A 232 6.70 -11.09 10.76
N TYR A 233 5.72 -10.72 11.56
CA TYR A 233 4.97 -11.62 12.42
C TYR A 233 3.52 -11.69 11.92
N VAL A 234 3.03 -12.88 11.59
CA VAL A 234 1.66 -13.10 11.10
C VAL A 234 1.08 -14.36 11.71
N GLU A 235 -0.10 -14.28 12.33
CA GLU A 235 -0.84 -15.44 12.86
C GLU A 235 0.04 -16.37 13.71
N GLY A 236 0.81 -15.82 14.63
CA GLY A 236 1.70 -16.60 15.51
C GLY A 236 3.00 -17.07 14.86
N THR A 237 3.22 -16.78 13.59
CA THR A 237 4.44 -17.18 12.85
C THR A 237 5.36 -15.98 12.66
N SER A 238 6.60 -16.10 13.15
CA SER A 238 7.67 -15.12 12.91
C SER A 238 8.50 -15.54 11.73
N LEU A 239 8.60 -14.70 10.71
CA LEU A 239 9.44 -14.88 9.53
C LEU A 239 10.51 -13.79 9.53
N PRO A 240 11.82 -14.15 9.54
CA PRO A 240 12.89 -13.15 9.47
C PRO A 240 12.88 -12.45 8.12
N ALA A 241 13.40 -11.23 8.09
CA ALA A 241 13.61 -10.53 6.83
C ALA A 241 14.55 -11.30 5.90
N PHE A 242 14.29 -11.22 4.62
CA PHE A 242 15.19 -11.78 3.61
C PHE A 242 16.49 -11.00 3.56
N ASN A 243 17.61 -11.70 3.44
CA ASN A 243 18.93 -11.06 3.31
C ASN A 243 18.95 -10.13 2.09
N CYS A 244 19.55 -8.96 2.25
CA CYS A 244 19.79 -8.01 1.18
C CYS A 244 21.06 -7.21 1.48
N ASP A 245 22.14 -7.54 0.79
CA ASP A 245 23.44 -6.87 0.97
C ASP A 245 23.46 -5.46 0.35
N ASN A 246 22.53 -5.18 -0.57
CA ASN A 246 22.47 -3.91 -1.30
C ASN A 246 21.06 -3.31 -1.27
N VAL A 247 20.68 -2.73 -0.15
CA VAL A 247 19.45 -1.94 -0.04
C VAL A 247 19.67 -0.57 -0.71
N ILE A 248 18.90 -0.30 -1.77
CA ILE A 248 18.98 0.94 -2.54
C ILE A 248 17.95 1.96 -2.03
N ASP A 249 16.68 1.54 -1.92
CA ASP A 249 15.58 2.39 -1.49
C ASP A 249 14.49 1.55 -0.81
N THR A 250 14.07 1.94 0.39
CA THR A 250 13.02 1.24 1.13
C THR A 250 11.62 1.77 0.85
N THR A 251 11.49 2.73 -0.08
CA THR A 251 10.18 3.27 -0.48
C THR A 251 9.33 2.18 -1.12
N GLY A 252 8.09 2.02 -0.65
CA GLY A 252 7.16 1.02 -1.14
C GLY A 252 7.45 -0.43 -0.70
N ALA A 253 8.39 -0.66 0.23
CA ALA A 253 8.65 -1.99 0.76
C ALA A 253 7.41 -2.58 1.44
N GLY A 254 6.64 -1.77 2.17
CA GLY A 254 5.36 -2.14 2.78
C GLY A 254 4.30 -2.47 1.75
N ASP A 255 4.15 -1.63 0.72
CA ASP A 255 3.19 -1.83 -0.37
C ASP A 255 3.50 -3.10 -1.15
N SER A 256 4.79 -3.33 -1.43
CA SER A 256 5.29 -4.53 -2.09
C SER A 256 5.03 -5.78 -1.25
N PHE A 257 5.24 -5.71 0.07
CA PHE A 257 4.87 -6.79 0.98
C PHE A 257 3.38 -7.07 0.90
N MET A 258 2.53 -6.05 1.05
CA MET A 258 1.07 -6.21 0.98
C MET A 258 0.63 -6.74 -0.38
N SER A 259 1.25 -6.30 -1.49
CA SER A 259 0.96 -6.82 -2.83
C SER A 259 1.19 -8.33 -2.93
N GLY A 260 2.34 -8.81 -2.46
CA GLY A 260 2.65 -10.24 -2.42
C GLY A 260 1.70 -10.99 -1.48
N PHE A 261 1.47 -10.45 -0.29
CA PHE A 261 0.61 -11.07 0.72
C PHE A 261 -0.82 -11.26 0.22
N VAL A 262 -1.49 -10.19 -0.24
CA VAL A 262 -2.87 -10.30 -0.72
C VAL A 262 -2.97 -11.13 -2.00
N SER A 263 -1.93 -11.11 -2.86
CA SER A 263 -1.85 -11.99 -4.03
C SER A 263 -1.78 -13.47 -3.63
N GLY A 264 -1.03 -13.82 -2.59
CA GLY A 264 -0.98 -15.16 -2.04
C GLY A 264 -2.33 -15.60 -1.46
N ILE A 265 -2.96 -14.74 -0.67
CA ILE A 265 -4.28 -15.04 -0.07
C ILE A 265 -5.36 -15.29 -1.12
N VAL A 266 -5.46 -14.47 -2.18
CA VAL A 266 -6.46 -14.68 -3.24
C VAL A 266 -6.21 -15.91 -4.10
N GLN A 267 -4.99 -16.46 -4.06
CA GLN A 267 -4.60 -17.73 -4.67
C GLN A 267 -4.80 -18.93 -3.72
N GLY A 268 -5.22 -18.71 -2.48
CA GLY A 268 -5.50 -19.75 -1.50
C GLY A 268 -4.28 -20.23 -0.68
N MET A 269 -3.21 -19.44 -0.65
CA MET A 269 -2.05 -19.71 0.22
C MET A 269 -2.43 -19.54 1.69
N SER A 270 -1.71 -20.25 2.57
CA SER A 270 -1.80 -19.98 4.01
C SER A 270 -1.28 -18.56 4.34
N PRO A 271 -1.67 -17.95 5.48
CA PRO A 271 -1.10 -16.66 5.90
C PRO A 271 0.43 -16.67 5.99
N ALA A 272 1.04 -17.76 6.42
CA ALA A 272 2.49 -17.91 6.51
C ALA A 272 3.15 -17.94 5.12
N ASP A 273 2.59 -18.71 4.16
CA ASP A 273 3.11 -18.78 2.79
C ASP A 273 2.90 -17.43 2.07
N ALA A 274 1.76 -16.77 2.29
CA ALA A 274 1.49 -15.44 1.75
C ALA A 274 2.47 -14.39 2.32
N ALA A 275 2.84 -14.50 3.61
CA ALA A 275 3.84 -13.63 4.22
C ALA A 275 5.25 -13.87 3.64
N LEU A 276 5.59 -15.13 3.33
CA LEU A 276 6.83 -15.48 2.65
C LEU A 276 6.88 -14.85 1.24
N LEU A 277 5.78 -14.93 0.48
CA LEU A 277 5.64 -14.27 -0.83
C LEU A 277 5.76 -12.74 -0.69
N GLY A 278 5.06 -12.13 0.28
CA GLY A 278 5.16 -10.71 0.56
C GLY A 278 6.60 -10.26 0.88
N SER A 279 7.32 -11.05 1.69
CA SER A 279 8.73 -10.80 2.03
C SER A 279 9.64 -10.86 0.81
N ALA A 280 9.41 -11.80 -0.10
CA ALA A 280 10.17 -11.90 -1.36
C ALA A 280 9.93 -10.69 -2.27
N VAL A 281 8.67 -10.28 -2.44
CA VAL A 281 8.31 -9.11 -3.27
C VAL A 281 8.90 -7.83 -2.69
N SER A 282 8.83 -7.67 -1.37
CA SER A 282 9.46 -6.55 -0.65
C SER A 282 10.99 -6.55 -0.81
N ASN A 283 11.65 -7.72 -0.73
CA ASN A 283 13.09 -7.86 -0.95
C ASN A 283 13.52 -7.44 -2.36
N VAL A 284 12.74 -7.78 -3.37
CA VAL A 284 12.98 -7.33 -4.76
C VAL A 284 12.80 -5.82 -4.87
N CYS A 285 11.78 -5.24 -4.23
CA CYS A 285 11.50 -3.81 -4.25
C CYS A 285 12.68 -2.99 -3.72
N ILE A 286 13.21 -3.31 -2.55
CA ILE A 286 14.26 -2.53 -1.87
C ILE A 286 15.61 -2.48 -2.61
N ARG A 287 15.77 -3.26 -3.66
CA ARG A 287 16.93 -3.27 -4.57
C ARG A 287 16.80 -2.26 -5.72
N HIS A 288 15.70 -1.50 -5.77
CA HIS A 288 15.41 -0.55 -6.84
C HIS A 288 15.00 0.81 -6.24
N VAL A 289 15.13 1.87 -7.02
CA VAL A 289 14.65 3.20 -6.63
C VAL A 289 13.16 3.30 -6.95
N GLY A 290 12.33 3.69 -5.96
CA GLY A 290 10.89 3.91 -6.12
C GLY A 290 10.03 2.68 -5.81
N ALA A 291 8.77 2.91 -5.41
CA ALA A 291 7.90 1.94 -4.76
C ALA A 291 7.43 0.78 -5.65
N ALA A 292 7.17 1.05 -6.94
CA ALA A 292 6.59 0.05 -7.86
C ALA A 292 7.43 -0.13 -9.14
N THR A 293 8.69 0.30 -9.14
CA THR A 293 9.56 0.28 -10.33
C THR A 293 10.15 -1.10 -10.62
N ALA A 294 10.39 -1.90 -9.58
CA ALA A 294 10.93 -3.24 -9.73
C ALA A 294 10.02 -4.11 -10.63
N ASN A 295 10.63 -4.88 -11.53
CA ASN A 295 9.90 -5.85 -12.33
C ASN A 295 9.82 -7.20 -11.59
N CYS A 296 9.06 -7.23 -10.50
CA CYS A 296 8.85 -8.43 -9.71
C CYS A 296 7.69 -9.25 -10.28
N THR A 297 7.99 -10.25 -11.10
CA THR A 297 7.01 -11.27 -11.52
C THR A 297 6.90 -12.38 -10.48
N MET A 298 5.87 -13.24 -10.59
CA MET A 298 5.72 -14.40 -9.72
C MET A 298 6.96 -15.33 -9.78
N ASP A 299 7.55 -15.52 -10.96
CA ASP A 299 8.76 -16.32 -11.11
C ASP A 299 9.96 -15.71 -10.38
N VAL A 300 10.12 -14.38 -10.43
CA VAL A 300 11.17 -13.66 -9.69
C VAL A 300 10.94 -13.79 -8.18
N ALA A 301 9.72 -13.65 -7.72
CA ALA A 301 9.38 -13.81 -6.30
C ALA A 301 9.66 -15.25 -5.82
N ASN A 302 9.25 -16.26 -6.58
CA ASN A 302 9.51 -17.67 -6.26
C ASN A 302 11.01 -17.98 -6.23
N ALA A 303 11.78 -17.50 -7.21
CA ALA A 303 13.23 -17.67 -7.23
C ALA A 303 13.91 -16.99 -6.02
N THR A 304 13.36 -15.85 -5.57
CA THR A 304 13.84 -15.14 -4.37
C THR A 304 13.55 -15.97 -3.10
N ILE A 305 12.37 -16.58 -3.01
CA ILE A 305 12.01 -17.49 -1.91
C ILE A 305 12.97 -18.70 -1.88
N GLU A 306 13.17 -19.35 -3.03
CA GLU A 306 14.09 -20.49 -3.12
C GLU A 306 15.51 -20.13 -2.70
N ALA A 307 16.01 -18.99 -3.16
CA ALA A 307 17.34 -18.50 -2.78
C ALA A 307 17.45 -18.20 -1.28
N HIS A 308 16.38 -17.66 -0.66
CA HIS A 308 16.32 -17.45 0.77
C HIS A 308 16.36 -18.76 1.56
N LEU A 309 15.49 -19.73 1.20
CA LEU A 309 15.42 -21.03 1.87
C LEU A 309 16.71 -21.84 1.75
N ASN A 310 17.41 -21.71 0.62
CA ASN A 310 18.69 -22.36 0.38
C ASN A 310 19.91 -21.61 0.94
N GLY A 311 19.70 -20.44 1.58
CA GLY A 311 20.77 -19.61 2.16
C GLY A 311 21.70 -18.98 1.11
N THR A 312 21.26 -18.86 -0.14
CA THR A 312 22.05 -18.29 -1.26
C THR A 312 21.66 -16.84 -1.60
N LEU A 313 20.59 -16.33 -1.02
CA LEU A 313 20.15 -14.96 -1.20
C LEU A 313 21.12 -13.97 -0.53
N LYS A 314 21.60 -12.97 -1.30
CA LYS A 314 22.57 -11.96 -0.86
C LYS A 314 21.98 -10.56 -0.91
#